data_b4432e66b2b3cf0d08d251d6ebbbfa7e
#
_entry.id   b4432e66b2b3cf0d08d251d6ebbbfa7e
#
_cell.length_a   1.000
_cell.length_b   1.000
_cell.length_c   1.000
_cell.angle_alpha   90.00
_cell.angle_beta   90.00
_cell.angle_gamma   90.00
#
_symmetry.space_group_name_H-M   'P 1'
#
loop_
_entity.id
_entity.type
_entity.pdbx_description
1 polymer ?
#
loop_
_entity_poly.entity_id
_entity_poly.type
_entity_poly.pdbx_seq_one_letter_code
_entity_poly.pdbx_strand_id
1 'polypeptide(L)' 'MKATYDSKTDTLTFELKSGPVAESDEDKPGIIIDYDKDGNVVGMEILDASKRMDNPRAVDYAVMG' A
#
# COMPACT_ATOMS: atom_id res chain seq x y z
N MET A 1 -0.01 -11.34 -2.71
CA MET A 1 -0.02 -10.02 -2.03
C MET A 1 1.16 -9.92 -1.10
N LYS A 2 1.77 -8.75 -1.02
CA LYS A 2 2.93 -8.51 -0.17
C LYS A 2 2.76 -7.17 0.54
N ALA A 3 3.02 -7.14 1.84
CA ALA A 3 3.02 -5.91 2.63
C ALA A 3 4.45 -5.65 3.12
N THR A 4 4.90 -4.42 2.99
CA THR A 4 6.24 -4.01 3.41
C THR A 4 6.16 -2.69 4.19
N TYR A 5 6.73 -2.67 5.38
CA TYR A 5 6.83 -1.43 6.15
C TYR A 5 8.29 -0.97 6.17
N ASP A 6 8.52 0.25 5.68
CA ASP A 6 9.82 0.89 5.73
C ASP A 6 9.84 1.87 6.89
N SER A 7 10.56 1.53 7.96
CA SER A 7 10.60 2.37 9.15
C SER A 7 11.40 3.65 8.95
N LYS A 8 12.27 3.71 7.96
CA LYS A 8 13.06 4.92 7.67
C LYS A 8 12.20 6.02 7.07
N THR A 9 11.27 5.64 6.22
CA THR A 9 10.37 6.59 5.55
C THR A 9 8.97 6.59 6.16
N ASP A 10 8.72 5.70 7.13
CA ASP A 10 7.41 5.52 7.74
C ASP A 10 6.33 5.25 6.69
N THR A 11 6.65 4.38 5.73
CA THR A 11 5.77 4.04 4.61
C THR A 11 5.38 2.58 4.65
N LEU A 12 4.08 2.32 4.60
CA LEU A 12 3.54 0.97 4.45
C LEU A 12 3.09 0.79 3.00
N THR A 13 3.62 -0.24 2.34
CA THR A 13 3.33 -0.54 0.95
C THR A 13 2.66 -1.89 0.84
N PHE A 14 1.56 -1.93 0.07
CA PHE A 14 0.90 -3.18 -0.30
C PHE A 14 1.10 -3.42 -1.79
N GLU A 15 1.65 -4.57 -2.14
CA GLU A 15 1.70 -5.06 -3.51
C GLU A 15 0.57 -6.08 -3.66
N LEU A 16 -0.51 -5.70 -4.33
CA LEU A 16 -1.70 -6.55 -4.48
C LEU A 16 -1.54 -7.54 -5.63
N LYS A 17 -0.88 -7.10 -6.70
CA LYS A 17 -0.58 -7.91 -7.88
C LYS A 17 0.83 -7.60 -8.33
N SER A 18 1.55 -8.60 -8.82
CA SER A 18 2.85 -8.35 -9.43
C SER A 18 2.66 -7.75 -10.82
N GLY A 19 3.63 -6.97 -11.26
CA GLY A 19 3.61 -6.32 -12.56
C GLY A 19 4.03 -4.86 -12.47
N PRO A 20 4.27 -4.22 -13.62
CA PRO A 20 4.72 -2.83 -13.63
C PRO A 20 3.60 -1.86 -13.27
N VAL A 21 3.97 -0.79 -12.57
CA VAL A 21 3.07 0.32 -12.28
C VAL A 21 3.13 1.29 -13.45
N ALA A 22 1.97 1.58 -14.04
CA ALA A 22 1.86 2.53 -15.14
C ALA A 22 1.54 3.94 -14.65
N GLU A 23 0.71 4.05 -13.61
CA GLU A 23 0.30 5.33 -13.02
C GLU A 23 0.16 5.19 -11.52
N SER A 24 0.37 6.31 -10.81
CA SER A 24 0.12 6.39 -9.37
C SER A 24 -0.62 7.68 -9.11
N ASP A 25 -1.70 7.59 -8.32
CA ASP A 25 -2.51 8.74 -7.93
C ASP A 25 -2.50 8.89 -6.41
N GLU A 26 -2.18 10.10 -5.96
CA GLU A 26 -2.34 10.47 -4.56
C GLU A 26 -3.71 11.08 -4.38
N ASP A 27 -4.72 10.23 -4.29
CA ASP A 27 -6.13 10.64 -4.20
C ASP A 27 -6.43 11.44 -2.94
N LYS A 28 -5.81 11.04 -1.83
CA LYS A 28 -5.82 11.79 -0.57
C LYS A 28 -4.40 11.97 -0.11
N PRO A 29 -4.07 13.08 0.58
CA PRO A 29 -2.70 13.30 1.02
C PRO A 29 -2.14 12.10 1.79
N GLY A 30 -1.03 11.56 1.29
CA GLY A 30 -0.35 10.43 1.90
C GLY A 30 -0.91 9.06 1.56
N ILE A 31 -1.96 8.96 0.75
CA ILE A 31 -2.52 7.69 0.29
C ILE A 31 -2.35 7.62 -1.23
N ILE A 32 -1.47 6.74 -1.68
CA ILE A 32 -1.12 6.62 -3.10
C ILE A 32 -1.64 5.28 -3.60
N ILE A 33 -2.39 5.31 -4.70
CA ILE A 33 -2.89 4.11 -5.36
C ILE A 33 -2.09 3.91 -6.64
N ASP A 34 -1.57 2.70 -6.84
CA ASP A 34 -0.78 2.33 -8.02
C ASP A 34 -1.64 1.52 -8.99
N TYR A 35 -1.59 1.89 -10.25
CA TYR A 35 -2.39 1.26 -11.31
C TYR A 35 -1.51 0.68 -12.40
N ASP A 36 -1.96 -0.41 -13.03
CA ASP A 36 -1.33 -0.91 -14.23
C ASP A 36 -1.84 -0.17 -15.48
N LYS A 37 -1.35 -0.57 -16.66
CA LYS A 37 -1.72 0.07 -17.94
C LYS A 37 -3.20 -0.07 -18.29
N ASP A 38 -3.87 -1.05 -17.70
CA ASP A 38 -5.29 -1.32 -17.96
C ASP A 38 -6.20 -0.67 -16.90
N GLY A 39 -5.61 0.10 -15.97
CA GLY A 39 -6.36 0.79 -14.93
C GLY A 39 -6.69 -0.06 -13.71
N ASN A 40 -6.12 -1.25 -13.60
CA ASN A 40 -6.32 -2.09 -12.42
C ASN A 40 -5.45 -1.61 -11.27
N VAL A 41 -5.97 -1.66 -10.05
CA VAL A 41 -5.18 -1.36 -8.85
C VAL A 41 -4.22 -2.51 -8.60
N VAL A 42 -2.92 -2.22 -8.58
CA VAL A 42 -1.88 -3.22 -8.34
C VAL A 42 -1.16 -3.02 -7.02
N GLY A 43 -1.28 -1.85 -6.42
CA GLY A 43 -0.64 -1.56 -5.16
C GLY A 43 -1.19 -0.33 -4.46
N MET A 44 -0.71 -0.11 -3.24
CA MET A 44 -1.08 1.03 -2.42
C MET A 44 0.09 1.40 -1.52
N GLU A 45 0.32 2.69 -1.34
CA GLU A 45 1.36 3.20 -0.45
C GLU A 45 0.75 4.15 0.54
N ILE A 46 1.05 3.97 1.81
CA ILE A 46 0.53 4.80 2.89
C ILE A 46 1.72 5.48 3.56
N LEU A 47 1.80 6.80 3.38
CA LEU A 47 2.84 7.63 3.98
C LEU A 47 2.45 8.00 5.41
N ASP A 48 3.43 8.27 6.25
CA ASP A 48 3.22 8.57 7.68
C ASP A 48 2.39 7.48 8.37
N ALA A 49 2.70 6.23 8.06
CA ALA A 49 1.91 5.08 8.48
C ALA A 49 1.74 4.99 9.99
N SER A 50 2.79 5.30 10.76
CA SER A 50 2.72 5.23 12.23
C SER A 50 1.72 6.22 12.83
N LYS A 51 1.39 7.28 12.10
CA LYS A 51 0.44 8.31 12.54
C LYS A 51 -0.99 8.01 12.09
N ARG A 52 -1.17 7.07 11.17
CA ARG A 52 -2.46 6.80 10.52
C ARG A 52 -3.08 5.49 10.96
N MET A 53 -2.31 4.61 11.56
CA MET A 53 -2.78 3.28 11.95
C MET A 53 -2.18 2.86 13.27
N ASP A 54 -2.75 1.85 13.89
CA ASP A 54 -2.33 1.43 15.23
C ASP A 54 -0.91 0.90 15.28
N ASN A 55 -0.55 0.02 14.35
CA ASN A 55 0.79 -0.55 14.33
C ASN A 55 1.15 -0.99 12.92
N PRO A 56 1.94 -0.17 12.19
CA PRO A 56 2.32 -0.54 10.83
C PRO A 56 3.28 -1.72 10.75
N ARG A 57 3.84 -2.15 11.88
CA ARG A 57 4.76 -3.29 11.93
C ARG A 57 4.04 -4.63 12.05
N ALA A 58 2.73 -4.62 12.28
CA ALA A 58 1.95 -5.84 12.46
C ALA A 58 0.67 -5.76 11.64
N VAL A 59 0.44 -6.81 10.85
CA VAL A 59 -0.77 -6.93 10.03
C VAL A 59 -1.41 -8.26 10.37
N ASP A 60 -2.69 -8.22 10.76
CA ASP A 60 -3.48 -9.42 10.95
C ASP A 60 -4.21 -9.74 9.65
N TYR A 61 -4.07 -10.97 9.20
CA TYR A 61 -4.74 -11.45 8.00
C TYR A 61 -5.57 -12.68 8.35
N ALA A 62 -6.85 -12.61 8.09
CA ALA A 62 -7.76 -13.71 8.38
C ALA A 62 -8.62 -14.00 7.16
N VAL A 63 -8.84 -15.29 6.90
CA VAL A 63 -9.77 -15.75 5.87
C VAL A 63 -10.99 -16.32 6.59
N MET A 64 -12.16 -15.78 6.24
CA MET A 64 -13.43 -16.19 6.82
C MET A 64 -14.28 -16.87 5.75
N GLY A 65 -14.93 -17.93 6.11
CA GLY A 65 -15.72 -18.73 5.19
C GLY A 65 -15.05 -20.06 4.88
#